data_abf9006d7db2894cf232b517560d27fd
#
_entry.id   abf9006d7db2894cf232b517560d27fd
#
_cell.length_a   1.000
_cell.length_b   1.000
_cell.length_c   1.000
_cell.angle_alpha   90.00
_cell.angle_beta   90.00
_cell.angle_gamma   90.00
#
_symmetry.space_group_name_H-M   'P 1'
#
loop_
_entity.id
_entity.type
_entity.pdbx_description
1 polymer ?
#
loop_
_entity_poly.entity_id
_entity_poly.type
_entity_poly.pdbx_seq_one_letter_code
_entity_poly.pdbx_strand_id
1 'polypeptide(L)'
;MDLRFLEYGAENGNFSNIDITDFVDDPEGKEVWMRYLMKQGYKNIIIPSNEYNIYDMSAEKDGKTYIFELKKRPCKSTAFNDNIIELQKFHMLKCFSNTGYPTKIVNIFEDCIYVNDLETEHEFQDHYAQKTNNWCRDKVKKVLVSYKHENCIKINL
;
A
#
# COMPACT_ATOMS: atom_id res chain seq x y z
N MET A 1 23.06 -6.11 5.73
CA MET A 1 21.76 -5.93 5.03
C MET A 1 21.97 -4.83 4.00
N ASP A 2 22.10 -5.22 2.75
CA ASP A 2 22.44 -4.29 1.66
C ASP A 2 21.14 -3.63 1.17
N LEU A 3 20.79 -2.51 1.79
CA LEU A 3 19.64 -1.70 1.41
C LEU A 3 20.06 -0.82 0.22
N ARG A 4 19.87 -1.32 -0.99
CA ARG A 4 19.96 -0.47 -2.18
C ARG A 4 18.67 0.31 -2.29
N PHE A 5 18.76 1.58 -1.96
CA PHE A 5 17.67 2.52 -2.10
C PHE A 5 17.67 3.07 -3.53
N LEU A 6 16.52 3.03 -4.19
CA LEU A 6 16.26 3.89 -5.32
C LEU A 6 15.79 5.23 -4.76
N GLU A 7 16.71 6.17 -4.69
CA GLU A 7 16.43 7.55 -4.32
C GLU A 7 15.94 8.29 -5.58
N TYR A 8 14.64 8.54 -5.66
CA TYR A 8 14.09 9.40 -6.70
C TYR A 8 14.09 10.84 -6.16
N GLY A 9 15.18 11.55 -6.47
CA GLY A 9 15.28 12.99 -6.17
C GLY A 9 14.23 13.78 -6.95
N ALA A 10 13.62 14.75 -6.30
CA ALA A 10 12.63 15.67 -6.88
C ALA A 10 13.26 16.71 -7.86
N GLU A 11 14.45 16.47 -8.34
CA GLU A 11 15.11 17.32 -9.31
C GLU A 11 14.63 17.01 -10.72
N ASN A 12 13.91 17.92 -11.33
CA ASN A 12 13.57 17.99 -12.76
C ASN A 12 12.37 17.20 -13.28
N GLY A 13 11.28 17.12 -12.54
CA GLY A 13 10.07 16.55 -13.10
C GLY A 13 8.91 17.51 -13.21
N ASN A 14 8.60 17.98 -14.40
CA ASN A 14 7.32 18.61 -14.69
C ASN A 14 6.27 17.50 -14.74
N PHE A 15 5.82 17.02 -13.56
CA PHE A 15 4.88 15.91 -13.40
C PHE A 15 3.41 16.36 -13.47
N SER A 16 3.12 17.39 -14.26
CA SER A 16 1.81 18.01 -14.30
C SER A 16 0.71 17.18 -14.97
N ASN A 17 1.07 16.15 -15.75
CA ASN A 17 0.11 15.32 -16.48
C ASN A 17 0.46 13.84 -16.29
N ILE A 18 -0.01 13.26 -15.18
CA ILE A 18 0.07 11.83 -14.99
C ILE A 18 -1.22 11.24 -15.57
N ASP A 19 -1.10 10.66 -16.75
CA ASP A 19 -2.13 9.79 -17.29
C ASP A 19 -1.94 8.40 -16.69
N ILE A 20 -2.97 7.86 -16.05
CA ILE A 20 -2.96 6.55 -15.41
C ILE A 20 -2.77 5.42 -16.41
N THR A 21 -3.10 5.65 -17.67
CA THR A 21 -2.85 4.68 -18.73
C THR A 21 -1.37 4.36 -18.90
N ASP A 22 -0.46 5.23 -18.45
CA ASP A 22 0.99 5.02 -18.50
C ASP A 22 1.50 4.01 -17.47
N PHE A 23 0.63 3.50 -16.57
CA PHE A 23 1.02 2.60 -15.47
C PHE A 23 0.54 1.16 -15.60
N VAL A 24 0.17 0.74 -16.79
CA VAL A 24 -0.27 -0.65 -17.06
C VAL A 24 0.81 -1.66 -16.64
N ASP A 25 2.09 -1.28 -16.75
CA ASP A 25 3.25 -2.10 -16.43
C ASP A 25 3.75 -1.98 -14.97
N ASP A 26 3.01 -1.29 -14.10
CA ASP A 26 3.33 -1.18 -12.67
C ASP A 26 2.56 -2.25 -11.86
N PRO A 27 3.08 -3.49 -11.72
CA PRO A 27 2.33 -4.62 -11.16
C PRO A 27 1.96 -4.44 -9.69
N GLU A 28 2.72 -3.62 -8.95
CA GLU A 28 2.54 -3.41 -7.51
C GLU A 28 1.96 -2.04 -7.15
N GLY A 29 1.76 -1.17 -8.14
CA GLY A 29 1.25 0.19 -7.94
C GLY A 29 2.26 1.16 -7.32
N LYS A 30 3.53 0.79 -7.24
CA LYS A 30 4.59 1.61 -6.62
C LYS A 30 4.80 2.93 -7.36
N GLU A 31 4.80 2.89 -8.69
CA GLU A 31 5.02 4.08 -9.50
C GLU A 31 3.83 5.03 -9.43
N VAL A 32 2.61 4.52 -9.53
CA VAL A 32 1.38 5.32 -9.37
C VAL A 32 1.39 6.04 -8.03
N TRP A 33 1.67 5.32 -6.96
CA TRP A 33 1.67 5.89 -5.62
C TRP A 33 2.80 6.90 -5.41
N MET A 34 4.00 6.59 -5.87
CA MET A 34 5.15 7.49 -5.80
C MET A 34 4.84 8.84 -6.47
N ARG A 35 4.29 8.83 -7.67
CA ARG A 35 3.93 10.06 -8.39
C ARG A 35 2.83 10.85 -7.68
N TYR A 36 1.85 10.17 -7.10
CA TYR A 36 0.85 10.82 -6.27
C TYR A 36 1.50 11.53 -5.08
N LEU A 37 2.40 10.85 -4.35
CA LEU A 37 3.11 11.42 -3.21
C LEU A 37 3.92 12.65 -3.61
N MET A 38 4.66 12.60 -4.72
CA MET A 38 5.42 13.73 -5.23
C MET A 38 4.52 14.93 -5.52
N LYS A 39 3.37 14.70 -6.14
CA LYS A 39 2.37 15.74 -6.41
C LYS A 39 1.80 16.33 -5.11
N GLN A 40 1.72 15.56 -4.04
CA GLN A 40 1.27 16.01 -2.73
C GLN A 40 2.40 16.66 -1.90
N GLY A 41 3.59 16.82 -2.46
CA GLY A 41 4.71 17.48 -1.79
C GLY A 41 5.52 16.60 -0.84
N TYR A 42 5.37 15.28 -0.93
CA TYR A 42 6.26 14.35 -0.23
C TYR A 42 7.66 14.37 -0.88
N LYS A 43 8.67 14.17 -0.03
CA LYS A 43 10.09 14.12 -0.42
C LYS A 43 10.72 12.85 0.11
N ASN A 44 11.97 12.59 -0.29
CA ASN A 44 12.76 11.46 0.20
C ASN A 44 11.98 10.15 0.12
N ILE A 45 11.40 9.90 -1.07
CA ILE A 45 10.62 8.71 -1.32
C ILE A 45 11.59 7.54 -1.50
N ILE A 46 11.43 6.51 -0.67
CA ILE A 46 12.28 5.32 -0.66
C ILE A 46 11.43 4.10 -0.94
N ILE A 47 11.82 3.36 -1.97
CA ILE A 47 11.25 2.05 -2.29
C ILE A 47 12.30 1.00 -1.89
N PRO A 48 12.03 0.20 -0.84
CA PRO A 48 12.96 -0.85 -0.44
C PRO A 48 13.18 -1.85 -1.59
N SER A 49 14.43 -2.21 -1.84
CA SER A 49 14.79 -3.11 -2.95
C SER A 49 14.59 -4.59 -2.65
N ASN A 50 14.31 -4.93 -1.40
CA ASN A 50 14.15 -6.31 -0.94
C ASN A 50 12.67 -6.67 -0.86
N GLU A 51 12.28 -7.75 -1.54
CA GLU A 51 10.91 -8.30 -1.51
C GLU A 51 10.43 -8.75 -0.12
N TYR A 52 11.36 -8.96 0.81
CA TYR A 52 11.05 -9.32 2.21
C TYR A 52 10.86 -8.12 3.13
N ASN A 53 10.82 -6.91 2.62
CA ASN A 53 10.58 -5.73 3.45
C ASN A 53 9.17 -5.73 4.03
N ILE A 54 9.08 -5.19 5.25
CA ILE A 54 7.82 -5.11 5.99
C ILE A 54 6.83 -4.15 5.34
N TYR A 55 7.34 -3.12 4.64
CA TYR A 55 6.55 -2.10 3.96
C TYR A 55 7.03 -1.89 2.51
N ASP A 56 6.19 -1.32 1.68
CA ASP A 56 6.48 -1.15 0.25
C ASP A 56 7.14 0.19 -0.09
N MET A 57 6.90 1.22 0.71
CA MET A 57 7.42 2.56 0.45
C MET A 57 7.46 3.40 1.73
N SER A 58 8.42 4.31 1.81
CA SER A 58 8.42 5.39 2.79
C SER A 58 8.63 6.74 2.12
N ALA A 59 8.14 7.81 2.74
CA ALA A 59 8.32 9.18 2.25
C ALA A 59 8.20 10.18 3.39
N GLU A 60 8.77 11.35 3.21
CA GLU A 60 8.77 12.41 4.21
C GLU A 60 7.86 13.56 3.80
N LYS A 61 7.11 14.07 4.76
CA LYS A 61 6.33 15.31 4.63
C LYS A 61 6.21 16.00 5.98
N ASP A 62 6.40 17.32 5.99
CA ASP A 62 6.27 18.17 7.19
C ASP A 62 7.10 17.64 8.40
N GLY A 63 8.33 17.16 8.12
CA GLY A 63 9.24 16.64 9.12
C GLY A 63 8.89 15.25 9.68
N LYS A 64 7.91 14.57 9.09
CA LYS A 64 7.51 13.21 9.47
C LYS A 64 7.79 12.21 8.36
N THR A 65 8.24 11.02 8.74
CA THR A 65 8.39 9.88 7.83
C THR A 65 7.14 9.02 7.88
N TYR A 66 6.52 8.85 6.72
CA TYR A 66 5.32 8.01 6.53
C TYR A 66 5.72 6.67 5.96
N ILE A 67 5.05 5.63 6.39
CA ILE A 67 5.19 4.25 5.91
C ILE A 67 3.95 3.86 5.12
N PHE A 68 4.13 3.21 3.98
CA PHE A 68 3.05 2.80 3.10
C PHE A 68 3.14 1.31 2.78
N GLU A 69 2.02 0.63 2.92
CA GLU A 69 1.76 -0.71 2.38
C GLU A 69 0.85 -0.57 1.18
N LEU A 70 1.26 -1.09 0.04
CA LEU A 70 0.54 -0.96 -1.23
C LEU A 70 -0.13 -2.27 -1.62
N LYS A 71 -1.35 -2.19 -2.11
CA LYS A 71 -2.09 -3.30 -2.72
C LYS A 71 -2.71 -2.85 -4.03
N LYS A 72 -2.18 -3.33 -5.15
CA LYS A 72 -2.80 -3.11 -6.46
C LYS A 72 -3.88 -4.17 -6.69
N ARG A 73 -5.07 -3.72 -7.06
CA ARG A 73 -6.24 -4.54 -7.36
C ARG A 73 -6.59 -4.37 -8.84
N PRO A 74 -6.39 -5.38 -9.68
CA PRO A 74 -6.69 -5.29 -11.12
C PRO A 74 -8.21 -5.42 -11.38
N CYS A 75 -8.98 -4.54 -10.77
CA CYS A 75 -10.44 -4.48 -10.87
C CYS A 75 -10.92 -3.10 -10.45
N LYS A 76 -12.20 -2.82 -10.72
CA LYS A 76 -12.85 -1.60 -10.22
C LYS A 76 -13.12 -1.69 -8.71
N SER A 77 -13.13 -0.56 -8.07
CA SER A 77 -13.36 -0.44 -6.61
C SER A 77 -14.72 -0.99 -6.16
N THR A 78 -15.70 -1.02 -7.06
CA THR A 78 -17.04 -1.58 -6.80
C THR A 78 -17.05 -3.10 -6.61
N ALA A 79 -15.95 -3.79 -6.95
CA ALA A 79 -15.84 -5.23 -6.74
C ALA A 79 -15.68 -5.63 -5.26
N PHE A 80 -15.30 -4.68 -4.40
CA PHE A 80 -15.05 -4.90 -2.98
C PHE A 80 -15.64 -3.76 -2.15
N ASN A 81 -15.97 -4.07 -0.89
CA ASN A 81 -16.49 -3.07 0.06
C ASN A 81 -15.43 -2.62 1.07
N ASP A 82 -14.26 -3.24 1.04
CA ASP A 82 -13.23 -3.06 2.04
C ASP A 82 -11.81 -3.20 1.48
N ASN A 83 -10.87 -2.62 2.22
CA ASN A 83 -9.45 -2.89 2.09
C ASN A 83 -9.06 -3.96 3.09
N ILE A 84 -8.32 -4.96 2.66
CA ILE A 84 -7.91 -6.06 3.53
C ILE A 84 -6.39 -6.23 3.54
N ILE A 85 -5.86 -6.56 4.72
CA ILE A 85 -4.48 -7.04 4.89
C ILE A 85 -4.46 -8.27 5.80
N GLU A 86 -3.43 -9.09 5.67
CA GLU A 86 -3.26 -10.23 6.59
C GLU A 86 -2.90 -9.74 7.99
N LEU A 87 -3.40 -10.42 9.03
CA LEU A 87 -3.16 -10.08 10.43
C LEU A 87 -1.67 -10.00 10.76
N GLN A 88 -0.86 -10.93 10.22
CA GLN A 88 0.59 -10.92 10.43
C GLN A 88 1.21 -9.62 9.90
N LYS A 89 0.82 -9.18 8.70
CA LYS A 89 1.28 -7.91 8.10
C LYS A 89 0.85 -6.73 8.97
N PHE A 90 -0.39 -6.73 9.44
CA PHE A 90 -0.91 -5.71 10.36
C PHE A 90 -0.03 -5.57 11.61
N HIS A 91 0.32 -6.68 12.27
CA HIS A 91 1.17 -6.64 13.45
C HIS A 91 2.58 -6.13 13.14
N MET A 92 3.15 -6.52 12.02
CA MET A 92 4.47 -6.03 11.60
C MET A 92 4.45 -4.51 11.35
N LEU A 93 3.42 -4.01 10.65
CA LEU A 93 3.25 -2.58 10.42
C LEU A 93 2.97 -1.80 11.71
N LYS A 94 2.27 -2.41 12.65
CA LYS A 94 1.99 -1.82 13.98
C LYS A 94 3.27 -1.47 14.74
N CYS A 95 4.34 -2.22 14.55
CA CYS A 95 5.63 -1.91 15.16
C CYS A 95 6.15 -0.53 14.71
N PHE A 96 6.01 -0.18 13.44
CA PHE A 96 6.37 1.15 12.94
C PHE A 96 5.46 2.24 13.48
N SER A 97 4.14 2.00 13.44
CA SER A 97 3.16 2.94 13.97
C SER A 97 3.40 3.25 15.45
N ASN A 98 3.71 2.25 16.25
CA ASN A 98 3.99 2.40 17.68
C ASN A 98 5.30 3.17 17.96
N THR A 99 6.23 3.19 17.04
CA THR A 99 7.49 3.96 17.14
C THR A 99 7.38 5.38 16.59
N GLY A 100 6.18 5.83 16.23
CA GLY A 100 5.90 7.20 15.80
C GLY A 100 5.97 7.42 14.30
N TYR A 101 6.02 6.37 13.48
CA TYR A 101 5.93 6.45 12.02
C TYR A 101 4.48 6.27 11.56
N PRO A 102 3.80 7.33 11.10
CA PRO A 102 2.46 7.21 10.54
C PRO A 102 2.44 6.18 9.43
N THR A 103 1.60 5.17 9.56
CA THR A 103 1.54 4.02 8.63
C THR A 103 0.19 4.00 7.94
N LYS A 104 0.23 3.95 6.60
CA LYS A 104 -0.95 3.97 5.74
C LYS A 104 -1.03 2.74 4.87
N ILE A 105 -2.24 2.26 4.66
CA ILE A 105 -2.58 1.20 3.74
C ILE A 105 -3.20 1.83 2.50
N VAL A 106 -2.68 1.47 1.34
CA VAL A 106 -3.05 2.07 0.05
C VAL A 106 -3.52 0.95 -0.87
N ASN A 107 -4.79 0.98 -1.24
CA ASN A 107 -5.35 0.06 -2.22
C ASN A 107 -5.60 0.81 -3.53
N ILE A 108 -4.95 0.36 -4.59
CA ILE A 108 -4.99 0.98 -5.93
C ILE A 108 -5.88 0.13 -6.81
N PHE A 109 -7.04 0.66 -7.16
CA PHE A 109 -7.99 0.08 -8.10
C PHE A 109 -7.86 0.74 -9.48
N GLU A 110 -8.52 0.19 -10.48
CA GLU A 110 -8.52 0.77 -11.84
C GLU A 110 -9.17 2.16 -11.92
N ASP A 111 -10.08 2.46 -11.01
CA ASP A 111 -10.90 3.68 -11.02
C ASP A 111 -10.60 4.65 -9.89
N CYS A 112 -9.97 4.21 -8.83
CA CYS A 112 -9.63 5.06 -7.69
C CYS A 112 -8.60 4.43 -6.76
N ILE A 113 -8.12 5.22 -5.80
CA ILE A 113 -7.26 4.74 -4.71
C ILE A 113 -8.02 4.95 -3.41
N TYR A 114 -8.05 3.92 -2.56
CA TYR A 114 -8.48 4.04 -1.17
C TYR A 114 -7.29 4.02 -0.23
N VAL A 115 -7.22 5.02 0.64
CA VAL A 115 -6.16 5.16 1.64
C VAL A 115 -6.76 5.18 3.03
N ASN A 116 -6.20 4.41 3.94
CA ASN A 116 -6.54 4.46 5.35
C ASN A 116 -5.29 4.41 6.22
N ASP A 117 -5.38 4.99 7.41
CA ASP A 117 -4.38 4.79 8.45
C ASP A 117 -4.47 3.37 8.99
N LEU A 118 -3.37 2.83 9.49
CA LEU A 118 -3.34 1.50 10.10
C LEU A 118 -4.34 1.40 11.27
N GLU A 119 -4.54 2.50 12.00
CA GLU A 119 -5.43 2.59 13.16
C GLU A 119 -6.87 2.99 12.81
N THR A 120 -7.20 3.18 11.52
CA THR A 120 -8.58 3.38 11.09
C THR A 120 -9.45 2.23 11.61
N GLU A 121 -10.71 2.51 11.91
CA GLU A 121 -11.68 1.51 12.37
C GLU A 121 -11.68 0.29 11.45
N HIS A 122 -11.51 -0.88 12.03
CA HIS A 122 -11.34 -2.14 11.32
C HIS A 122 -11.96 -3.31 12.07
N GLU A 123 -12.15 -4.39 11.32
CA GLU A 123 -12.68 -5.66 11.85
C GLU A 123 -11.70 -6.79 11.55
N PHE A 124 -11.70 -7.82 12.39
CA PHE A 124 -10.95 -9.04 12.14
C PHE A 124 -11.89 -10.08 11.53
N GLN A 125 -11.49 -10.66 10.41
CA GLN A 125 -12.28 -11.63 9.67
C GLN A 125 -11.51 -12.94 9.47
N ASP A 126 -12.15 -14.05 9.76
CA ASP A 126 -11.63 -15.37 9.40
C ASP A 126 -11.79 -15.62 7.90
N HIS A 127 -10.71 -15.98 7.26
CA HIS A 127 -10.69 -16.30 5.84
C HIS A 127 -10.06 -17.67 5.61
N TYR A 128 -10.71 -18.51 4.83
CA TYR A 128 -10.18 -19.80 4.44
C TYR A 128 -9.69 -19.74 3.00
N ALA A 129 -8.37 -19.67 2.83
CA ALA A 129 -7.74 -19.70 1.52
C ALA A 129 -7.22 -21.10 1.20
N GLN A 130 -7.39 -21.52 -0.04
CA GLN A 130 -6.74 -22.72 -0.53
C GLN A 130 -5.24 -22.44 -0.69
N LYS A 131 -4.38 -23.33 -0.12
CA LYS A 131 -2.94 -23.25 -0.41
C LYS A 131 -2.71 -23.48 -1.89
N THR A 132 -2.01 -22.57 -2.53
CA THR A 132 -1.66 -22.64 -3.95
C THR A 132 -0.51 -23.61 -4.27
N ASN A 133 0.05 -24.27 -3.27
CA ASN A 133 1.09 -25.27 -3.48
C ASN A 133 0.48 -26.59 -3.94
N ASN A 134 0.96 -27.10 -5.06
CA ASN A 134 0.51 -28.36 -5.71
C ASN A 134 0.55 -29.62 -4.81
N TRP A 135 1.09 -29.53 -3.61
CA TRP A 135 1.29 -30.63 -2.67
C TRP A 135 0.31 -30.66 -1.51
N CYS A 136 -0.47 -29.62 -1.30
CA CYS A 136 -1.41 -29.57 -0.19
C CYS A 136 -2.73 -28.93 -0.63
N ARG A 137 -3.81 -29.72 -0.63
CA ARG A 137 -5.17 -29.26 -0.93
C ARG A 137 -5.89 -28.69 0.29
N ASP A 138 -5.21 -28.57 1.43
CA ASP A 138 -5.82 -28.13 2.66
C ASP A 138 -6.13 -26.63 2.64
N LYS A 139 -7.32 -26.27 3.08
CA LYS A 139 -7.69 -24.88 3.33
C LYS A 139 -6.91 -24.38 4.52
N VAL A 140 -6.18 -23.28 4.34
CA VAL A 140 -5.49 -22.60 5.42
C VAL A 140 -6.38 -21.49 5.94
N LYS A 141 -6.63 -21.50 7.24
CA LYS A 141 -7.29 -20.39 7.92
C LYS A 141 -6.32 -19.22 8.02
N LYS A 142 -6.72 -18.08 7.48
CA LYS A 142 -6.05 -16.80 7.66
C LYS A 142 -6.98 -15.84 8.40
N VAL A 143 -6.41 -14.97 9.22
CA VAL A 143 -7.15 -13.84 9.77
C VAL A 143 -6.80 -12.61 8.97
N LEU A 144 -7.81 -11.91 8.49
CA LEU A 144 -7.69 -10.67 7.75
C LEU A 144 -8.12 -9.50 8.62
N VAL A 145 -7.48 -8.37 8.45
CA VAL A 145 -7.90 -7.08 8.97
C VAL A 145 -8.61 -6.34 7.84
N SER A 146 -9.86 -5.99 8.06
CA SER A 146 -10.74 -5.37 7.08
C SER A 146 -11.07 -3.94 7.46
N TYR A 147 -10.87 -3.02 6.53
CA TYR A 147 -11.21 -1.60 6.63
C TYR A 147 -12.30 -1.28 5.62
N LYS A 148 -13.49 -0.91 6.08
CA LYS A 148 -14.60 -0.55 5.19
C LYS A 148 -14.24 0.69 4.36
N HIS A 149 -14.59 0.69 3.07
CA HIS A 149 -14.30 1.80 2.15
C HIS A 149 -14.90 3.13 2.62
N GLU A 150 -16.03 3.09 3.33
CA GLU A 150 -16.65 4.30 3.91
C GLU A 150 -15.79 4.99 4.97
N ASN A 151 -14.85 4.25 5.60
CA ASN A 151 -13.90 4.75 6.58
C ASN A 151 -12.54 5.12 5.97
N CYS A 152 -12.37 4.95 4.66
CA CYS A 152 -11.15 5.25 3.93
C CYS A 152 -11.27 6.57 3.16
N ILE A 153 -10.13 7.21 2.91
CA ILE A 153 -10.07 8.36 2.01
C ILE A 153 -10.06 7.85 0.57
N LYS A 154 -10.98 8.32 -0.25
CA LYS A 154 -11.04 8.00 -1.68
C LYS A 154 -10.34 9.08 -2.48
N ILE A 155 -9.42 8.67 -3.34
CA ILE A 155 -8.74 9.51 -4.32
C ILE A 155 -9.22 9.07 -5.69
N ASN A 156 -9.88 9.95 -6.42
CA ASN A 156 -10.30 9.68 -7.79
C ASN A 156 -9.09 9.79 -8.72
N LEU A 157 -9.00 8.86 -9.63
CA LEU A 157 -7.97 8.79 -10.66
C LEU A 157 -8.46 9.44 -11.95
#